data_a35c2230c8f46fce60b1e803a84e6ef2
#
_entry.id   a35c2230c8f46fce60b1e803a84e6ef2
#
_cell.length_a   1.000
_cell.length_b   1.000
_cell.length_c   1.000
_cell.angle_alpha   90.00
_cell.angle_beta   90.00
_cell.angle_gamma   90.00
#
_symmetry.space_group_name_H-M   'P 1'
#
loop_
_entity.id
_entity.type
_entity.pdbx_description
1 polymer ?
#
loop_
_entity_poly.entity_id
_entity_poly.type
_entity_poly.pdbx_seq_one_letter_code
_entity_poly.pdbx_strand_id
1 'polypeptide(L)'
;MECSKCRSEAVVTQSYSGLSLCMRHLISDIESKAKKEIRKKGGLASGEHIYLAGGDDCRLFALRVFVSALFVKRTDIIFVSSADEATTVFSAETLDDAACGLLDAVLEGRTAEYLAEKPKRIIAPLSVIPADEVFLYAKAHGWKGDGISDTPTKQFLDDFSEGRPGTKYALKNTADYLENLS
;
A
#
# COMPACT_ATOMS: atom_id res chain seq x y z
N MET A 1 -20.89 -11.79 10.50
CA MET A 1 -19.96 -11.41 11.58
C MET A 1 -20.11 -9.92 11.86
N GLU A 2 -20.00 -9.47 13.13
CA GLU A 2 -20.18 -8.07 13.47
C GLU A 2 -18.87 -7.30 13.47
N CYS A 3 -18.94 -6.02 13.12
CA CYS A 3 -17.79 -5.11 13.14
C CYS A 3 -17.33 -4.86 14.59
N SER A 4 -16.05 -5.04 14.86
CA SER A 4 -15.43 -4.84 16.18
C SER A 4 -15.59 -3.42 16.74
N LYS A 5 -15.87 -2.41 15.87
CA LYS A 5 -15.96 -1.00 16.27
C LYS A 5 -17.40 -0.48 16.42
N CYS A 6 -18.40 -1.06 15.73
CA CYS A 6 -19.77 -0.50 15.74
C CYS A 6 -20.91 -1.53 15.65
N ARG A 7 -20.59 -2.81 15.63
CA ARG A 7 -21.55 -3.94 15.54
C ARG A 7 -22.35 -4.02 14.21
N SER A 8 -22.11 -3.13 13.23
CA SER A 8 -22.67 -3.31 11.87
C SER A 8 -22.06 -4.56 11.23
N GLU A 9 -22.64 -5.04 10.14
CA GLU A 9 -22.12 -6.17 9.39
C GLU A 9 -20.68 -5.92 8.93
N ALA A 10 -19.77 -6.86 9.20
CA ALA A 10 -18.38 -6.80 8.80
C ALA A 10 -18.22 -7.28 7.35
N VAL A 11 -17.38 -6.59 6.59
CA VAL A 11 -17.04 -6.93 5.19
C VAL A 11 -15.68 -7.62 5.08
N VAL A 12 -14.87 -7.54 6.12
CA VAL A 12 -13.54 -8.16 6.19
C VAL A 12 -13.18 -8.52 7.62
N THR A 13 -12.41 -9.59 7.78
CA THR A 13 -11.73 -9.94 9.04
C THR A 13 -10.23 -9.95 8.78
N GLN A 14 -9.53 -9.02 9.43
CA GLN A 14 -8.07 -8.87 9.31
C GLN A 14 -7.38 -9.93 10.18
N SER A 15 -6.80 -10.95 9.55
CA SER A 15 -6.10 -12.04 10.26
C SER A 15 -4.91 -11.52 11.10
N TYR A 16 -4.22 -10.49 10.64
CA TYR A 16 -3.06 -9.88 11.30
C TYR A 16 -3.39 -9.03 12.52
N SER A 17 -4.62 -8.55 12.66
CA SER A 17 -5.05 -7.72 13.80
C SER A 17 -6.17 -8.36 14.62
N GLY A 18 -6.82 -9.39 14.10
CA GLY A 18 -8.00 -10.03 14.69
C GLY A 18 -9.27 -9.18 14.63
N LEU A 19 -9.25 -8.04 13.92
CA LEU A 19 -10.40 -7.14 13.84
C LEU A 19 -11.32 -7.51 12.68
N SER A 20 -12.62 -7.54 12.93
CA SER A 20 -13.65 -7.57 11.89
C SER A 20 -14.16 -6.16 11.66
N LEU A 21 -14.15 -5.68 10.42
CA LEU A 21 -14.46 -4.30 10.07
C LEU A 21 -15.61 -4.21 9.07
N CYS A 22 -16.58 -3.31 9.31
CA CYS A 22 -17.54 -2.88 8.30
C CYS A 22 -16.86 -1.92 7.32
N MET A 23 -17.46 -1.69 6.16
CA MET A 23 -16.89 -0.86 5.10
C MET A 23 -16.43 0.53 5.60
N ARG A 24 -17.23 1.21 6.40
CA ARG A 24 -16.87 2.52 6.97
C ARG A 24 -15.61 2.47 7.82
N HIS A 25 -15.48 1.45 8.68
CA HIS A 25 -14.31 1.32 9.54
C HIS A 25 -13.09 0.78 8.80
N LEU A 26 -13.27 -0.02 7.75
CA LEU A 26 -12.20 -0.42 6.84
C LEU A 26 -11.61 0.79 6.12
N ILE A 27 -12.44 1.64 5.50
CA ILE A 27 -12.00 2.88 4.85
C ILE A 27 -11.19 3.74 5.82
N SER A 28 -11.73 3.98 7.03
CA SER A 28 -11.03 4.79 8.04
C SER A 28 -9.69 4.18 8.48
N ASP A 29 -9.61 2.85 8.58
CA ASP A 29 -8.40 2.12 8.96
C ASP A 29 -7.32 2.23 7.86
N ILE A 30 -7.70 1.99 6.61
CA ILE A 30 -6.84 2.13 5.44
C ILE A 30 -6.25 3.55 5.35
N GLU A 31 -7.11 4.56 5.41
CA GLU A 31 -6.65 5.96 5.33
C GLU A 31 -5.74 6.34 6.50
N SER A 32 -6.02 5.84 7.70
CA SER A 32 -5.18 6.09 8.87
C SER A 32 -3.79 5.47 8.72
N LYS A 33 -3.72 4.22 8.24
CA LYS A 33 -2.46 3.50 7.97
C LYS A 33 -1.65 4.18 6.87
N ALA A 34 -2.30 4.53 5.75
CA ALA A 34 -1.67 5.22 4.63
C ALA A 34 -1.11 6.59 5.03
N LYS A 35 -1.87 7.38 5.80
CA LYS A 35 -1.41 8.66 6.37
C LYS A 35 -0.20 8.48 7.30
N LYS A 36 -0.19 7.42 8.10
CA LYS A 36 0.93 7.09 8.99
C LYS A 36 2.18 6.73 8.20
N GLU A 37 2.04 5.97 7.12
CA GLU A 37 3.17 5.59 6.26
C GLU A 37 3.78 6.80 5.57
N ILE A 38 2.99 7.74 5.04
CA ILE A 38 3.50 9.00 4.50
C ILE A 38 4.31 9.76 5.56
N ARG A 39 3.82 9.85 6.80
CA ARG A 39 4.54 10.54 7.89
C ARG A 39 5.83 9.83 8.26
N LYS A 40 5.83 8.49 8.31
CA LYS A 40 7.01 7.66 8.59
C LYS A 40 8.13 7.92 7.58
N LYS A 41 7.77 8.10 6.31
CA LYS A 41 8.71 8.44 5.22
C LYS A 41 9.00 9.95 5.13
N GLY A 42 8.77 10.73 6.22
CA GLY A 42 9.15 12.15 6.35
C GLY A 42 8.07 13.16 5.94
N GLY A 43 6.82 12.73 5.66
CA GLY A 43 5.73 13.63 5.27
C GLY A 43 5.93 14.27 3.89
N LEU A 44 5.26 15.38 3.61
CA LEU A 44 5.41 16.16 2.38
C LEU A 44 5.70 17.63 2.72
N ALA A 45 6.73 18.18 2.09
CA ALA A 45 7.04 19.59 2.14
C ALA A 45 6.03 20.43 1.33
N SER A 46 6.12 21.74 1.43
CA SER A 46 5.36 22.66 0.57
C SER A 46 5.98 22.71 -0.82
N GLY A 47 5.15 22.77 -1.86
CA GLY A 47 5.59 22.86 -3.25
C GLY A 47 6.08 21.55 -3.85
N GLU A 48 5.77 20.39 -3.25
CA GLU A 48 6.15 19.10 -3.83
C GLU A 48 5.38 18.78 -5.11
N HIS A 49 6.09 18.27 -6.09
CA HIS A 49 5.55 17.70 -7.32
C HIS A 49 5.44 16.20 -7.17
N ILE A 50 4.21 15.67 -7.24
CA ILE A 50 3.93 14.26 -6.98
C ILE A 50 3.51 13.56 -8.27
N TYR A 51 4.20 12.48 -8.60
CA TYR A 51 3.79 11.53 -9.62
C TYR A 51 3.17 10.30 -8.97
N LEU A 52 2.02 9.83 -9.48
CA LEU A 52 1.35 8.61 -9.02
C LEU A 52 1.74 7.45 -9.92
N ALA A 53 2.58 6.55 -9.41
CA ALA A 53 3.10 5.39 -10.13
C ALA A 53 2.29 4.13 -9.79
N GLY A 54 1.95 3.37 -10.83
CA GLY A 54 1.24 2.08 -10.73
C GLY A 54 0.70 1.61 -12.07
N GLY A 55 0.22 0.38 -12.13
CA GLY A 55 -0.54 -0.14 -13.26
C GLY A 55 -1.94 0.49 -13.33
N ASP A 56 -2.61 0.38 -14.47
CA ASP A 56 -4.00 0.85 -14.61
C ASP A 56 -4.98 -0.18 -14.01
N ASP A 57 -4.95 -0.29 -12.69
CA ASP A 57 -5.71 -1.26 -11.90
C ASP A 57 -6.31 -0.63 -10.62
N CYS A 58 -6.92 -1.47 -9.79
CA CYS A 58 -7.57 -1.04 -8.54
C CYS A 58 -6.60 -0.38 -7.55
N ARG A 59 -5.29 -0.70 -7.58
CA ARG A 59 -4.28 -0.13 -6.68
C ARG A 59 -4.03 1.34 -7.00
N LEU A 60 -3.78 1.66 -8.27
CA LEU A 60 -3.61 3.05 -8.71
C LEU A 60 -4.89 3.85 -8.54
N PHE A 61 -6.06 3.23 -8.80
CA PHE A 61 -7.35 3.88 -8.53
C PHE A 61 -7.52 4.21 -7.05
N ALA A 62 -7.26 3.24 -6.15
CA ALA A 62 -7.31 3.45 -4.70
C ALA A 62 -6.36 4.55 -4.23
N LEU A 63 -5.12 4.56 -4.76
CA LEU A 63 -4.14 5.60 -4.47
C LEU A 63 -4.65 6.99 -4.91
N ARG A 64 -5.20 7.12 -6.12
CA ARG A 64 -5.79 8.38 -6.62
C ARG A 64 -6.91 8.88 -5.73
N VAL A 65 -7.84 8.00 -5.33
CA VAL A 65 -8.94 8.35 -4.42
C VAL A 65 -8.39 8.85 -3.08
N PHE A 66 -7.46 8.09 -2.49
CA PHE A 66 -6.86 8.42 -1.20
C PHE A 66 -6.15 9.78 -1.23
N VAL A 67 -5.28 10.03 -2.23
CA VAL A 67 -4.52 11.29 -2.29
C VAL A 67 -5.42 12.47 -2.61
N SER A 68 -6.44 12.29 -3.45
CA SER A 68 -7.43 13.34 -3.74
C SER A 68 -8.16 13.79 -2.48
N ALA A 69 -8.57 12.83 -1.63
CA ALA A 69 -9.21 13.14 -0.36
C ALA A 69 -8.24 13.78 0.66
N LEU A 70 -7.00 13.27 0.71
CA LEU A 70 -5.99 13.73 1.66
C LEU A 70 -5.53 15.17 1.39
N PHE A 71 -5.35 15.52 0.11
CA PHE A 71 -4.76 16.81 -0.29
C PHE A 71 -5.77 17.84 -0.81
N VAL A 72 -7.07 17.61 -0.63
CA VAL A 72 -8.14 18.53 -1.07
C VAL A 72 -7.93 19.98 -0.60
N LYS A 73 -7.28 20.19 0.55
CA LYS A 73 -6.99 21.52 1.13
C LYS A 73 -5.55 21.99 0.90
N ARG A 74 -4.72 21.20 0.22
CA ARG A 74 -3.31 21.49 -0.04
C ARG A 74 -3.13 21.98 -1.48
N THR A 75 -3.24 23.30 -1.68
CA THR A 75 -3.05 23.94 -3.01
C THR A 75 -1.58 24.06 -3.40
N ASP A 76 -0.69 23.78 -2.47
CA ASP A 76 0.75 23.81 -2.64
C ASP A 76 1.35 22.46 -3.12
N ILE A 77 0.54 21.42 -3.25
CA ILE A 77 0.94 20.13 -3.82
C ILE A 77 0.51 20.08 -5.28
N ILE A 78 1.42 19.75 -6.17
CA ILE A 78 1.19 19.69 -7.61
C ILE A 78 1.29 18.23 -8.07
N PHE A 79 0.23 17.73 -8.70
CA PHE A 79 0.28 16.41 -9.34
C PHE A 79 0.77 16.55 -10.77
N VAL A 80 1.83 15.80 -11.11
CA VAL A 80 2.47 15.80 -12.42
C VAL A 80 2.16 14.52 -13.19
N SER A 81 2.23 14.58 -14.52
CA SER A 81 1.94 13.45 -15.41
C SER A 81 3.16 12.60 -15.75
N SER A 82 4.36 13.10 -15.47
CA SER A 82 5.62 12.40 -15.72
C SER A 82 6.42 12.22 -14.43
N ALA A 83 7.05 11.06 -14.28
CA ALA A 83 7.98 10.81 -13.19
C ALA A 83 9.19 11.75 -13.23
N ASP A 84 9.59 12.23 -14.41
CA ASP A 84 10.74 13.13 -14.56
C ASP A 84 10.52 14.50 -13.93
N GLU A 85 9.27 14.97 -13.94
CA GLU A 85 8.86 16.26 -13.35
C GLU A 85 8.64 16.16 -11.83
N ALA A 86 8.59 14.93 -11.29
CA ALA A 86 8.26 14.72 -9.88
C ALA A 86 9.47 14.92 -8.96
N THR A 87 9.24 15.53 -7.81
CA THR A 87 10.17 15.51 -6.66
C THR A 87 9.95 14.27 -5.80
N THR A 88 8.71 13.78 -5.74
CA THR A 88 8.32 12.59 -4.99
C THR A 88 7.40 11.71 -5.84
N VAL A 89 7.66 10.42 -5.84
CA VAL A 89 6.82 9.40 -6.48
C VAL A 89 5.96 8.72 -5.42
N PHE A 90 4.65 8.71 -5.62
CA PHE A 90 3.75 7.87 -4.83
C PHE A 90 3.49 6.57 -5.57
N SER A 91 4.00 5.46 -5.02
CA SER A 91 3.77 4.12 -5.56
C SER A 91 2.43 3.56 -5.07
N ALA A 92 1.69 2.93 -5.98
CA ALA A 92 0.46 2.21 -5.67
C ALA A 92 0.69 0.79 -5.12
N GLU A 93 1.94 0.49 -4.73
CA GLU A 93 2.34 -0.79 -4.15
C GLU A 93 1.58 -1.10 -2.86
N THR A 94 1.07 -2.33 -2.75
CA THR A 94 0.38 -2.87 -1.57
C THR A 94 1.35 -3.64 -0.67
N LEU A 95 0.86 -4.12 0.48
CA LEU A 95 1.64 -5.00 1.36
C LEU A 95 2.07 -6.29 0.65
N ASP A 96 1.18 -6.83 -0.19
CA ASP A 96 1.46 -8.03 -0.99
C ASP A 96 2.57 -7.79 -2.00
N ASP A 97 2.52 -6.65 -2.71
CA ASP A 97 3.56 -6.28 -3.68
C ASP A 97 4.92 -6.11 -3.00
N ALA A 98 4.98 -5.42 -1.86
CA ALA A 98 6.21 -5.21 -1.10
C ALA A 98 6.80 -6.54 -0.57
N ALA A 99 5.93 -7.42 -0.05
CA ALA A 99 6.37 -8.72 0.47
C ALA A 99 6.85 -9.66 -0.66
N CYS A 100 6.09 -9.72 -1.77
CA CYS A 100 6.48 -10.49 -2.96
C CYS A 100 7.78 -9.96 -3.56
N GLY A 101 7.90 -8.63 -3.72
CA GLY A 101 9.08 -8.00 -4.30
C GLY A 101 10.37 -8.33 -3.56
N LEU A 102 10.35 -8.28 -2.21
CA LEU A 102 11.51 -8.69 -1.42
C LEU A 102 11.79 -10.20 -1.58
N LEU A 103 10.76 -11.05 -1.49
CA LEU A 103 10.94 -12.50 -1.59
C LEU A 103 11.48 -12.90 -2.96
N ASP A 104 10.94 -12.35 -4.04
CA ASP A 104 11.43 -12.58 -5.41
C ASP A 104 12.89 -12.13 -5.56
N ALA A 105 13.23 -10.96 -5.03
CA ALA A 105 14.60 -10.46 -5.06
C ALA A 105 15.59 -11.37 -4.32
N VAL A 106 15.17 -11.94 -3.18
CA VAL A 106 15.98 -12.92 -2.42
C VAL A 106 16.15 -14.20 -3.22
N LEU A 107 15.06 -14.75 -3.77
CA LEU A 107 15.08 -16.02 -4.52
C LEU A 107 15.92 -15.91 -5.80
N GLU A 108 15.94 -14.74 -6.44
CA GLU A 108 16.69 -14.48 -7.66
C GLU A 108 18.12 -13.95 -7.42
N GLY A 109 18.52 -13.77 -6.16
CA GLY A 109 19.84 -13.24 -5.80
C GLY A 109 20.03 -11.75 -6.13
N ARG A 110 18.95 -10.99 -6.31
CA ARG A 110 18.94 -9.55 -6.67
C ARG A 110 18.64 -8.62 -5.49
N THR A 111 18.81 -9.11 -4.26
CA THR A 111 18.47 -8.35 -3.04
C THR A 111 19.19 -6.98 -2.97
N ALA A 112 20.47 -6.92 -3.34
CA ALA A 112 21.23 -5.68 -3.32
C ALA A 112 20.67 -4.64 -4.33
N GLU A 113 20.24 -5.08 -5.51
CA GLU A 113 19.60 -4.22 -6.52
C GLU A 113 18.21 -3.74 -6.04
N TYR A 114 17.44 -4.63 -5.44
CA TYR A 114 16.11 -4.31 -4.91
C TYR A 114 16.17 -3.23 -3.82
N LEU A 115 17.17 -3.32 -2.94
CA LEU A 115 17.38 -2.42 -1.80
C LEU A 115 18.21 -1.17 -2.15
N ALA A 116 18.77 -1.10 -3.36
CA ALA A 116 19.57 0.05 -3.78
C ALA A 116 18.79 1.36 -3.69
N GLU A 117 19.50 2.45 -3.35
CA GLU A 117 18.93 3.79 -3.28
C GLU A 117 18.27 4.17 -4.61
N LYS A 118 17.08 4.68 -4.53
CA LYS A 118 16.32 5.12 -5.70
C LYS A 118 16.69 6.57 -6.05
N PRO A 119 16.77 6.92 -7.34
CA PRO A 119 17.14 8.27 -7.78
C PRO A 119 16.15 9.34 -7.36
N LYS A 120 14.94 8.95 -6.99
CA LYS A 120 13.87 9.84 -6.50
C LYS A 120 13.26 9.26 -5.23
N ARG A 121 12.78 10.16 -4.39
CA ARG A 121 12.04 9.77 -3.19
C ARG A 121 10.76 9.02 -3.56
N ILE A 122 10.62 7.81 -3.05
CA ILE A 122 9.44 6.98 -3.24
C ILE A 122 8.70 6.83 -1.92
N ILE A 123 7.40 7.06 -1.93
CA ILE A 123 6.50 6.79 -0.82
C ILE A 123 5.41 5.83 -1.34
N ALA A 124 5.23 4.70 -0.67
CA ALA A 124 4.19 3.74 -0.98
C ALA A 124 3.14 3.72 0.14
N PRO A 125 2.13 4.62 0.11
CA PRO A 125 1.18 4.75 1.22
C PRO A 125 0.37 3.49 1.48
N LEU A 126 0.14 2.67 0.44
CA LEU A 126 -0.63 1.43 0.52
C LEU A 126 0.21 0.20 0.87
N SER A 127 1.54 0.30 0.95
CA SER A 127 2.45 -0.83 1.22
C SER A 127 2.32 -1.47 2.61
N VAL A 128 1.46 -0.94 3.46
CA VAL A 128 1.11 -1.49 4.77
C VAL A 128 -0.32 -2.04 4.82
N ILE A 129 -0.97 -2.16 3.67
CA ILE A 129 -2.37 -2.56 3.51
C ILE A 129 -2.43 -3.76 2.57
N PRO A 130 -3.04 -4.90 3.00
CA PRO A 130 -3.24 -6.06 2.13
C PRO A 130 -3.98 -5.71 0.83
N ALA A 131 -3.64 -6.42 -0.24
CA ALA A 131 -4.17 -6.18 -1.58
C ALA A 131 -5.69 -6.34 -1.67
N ASP A 132 -6.27 -7.30 -0.94
CA ASP A 132 -7.71 -7.52 -0.86
C ASP A 132 -8.44 -6.35 -0.14
N GLU A 133 -7.83 -5.78 0.90
CA GLU A 133 -8.37 -4.58 1.57
C GLU A 133 -8.32 -3.35 0.65
N VAL A 134 -7.23 -3.19 -0.12
CA VAL A 134 -7.10 -2.12 -1.14
C VAL A 134 -8.16 -2.29 -2.23
N PHE A 135 -8.43 -3.52 -2.66
CA PHE A 135 -9.50 -3.81 -3.62
C PHE A 135 -10.88 -3.45 -3.07
N LEU A 136 -11.20 -3.83 -1.82
CA LEU A 136 -12.46 -3.45 -1.16
C LEU A 136 -12.60 -1.93 -1.05
N TYR A 137 -11.51 -1.22 -0.73
CA TYR A 137 -11.48 0.24 -0.70
C TYR A 137 -11.78 0.84 -2.09
N ALA A 138 -11.14 0.33 -3.13
CA ALA A 138 -11.41 0.75 -4.51
C ALA A 138 -12.88 0.51 -4.92
N LYS A 139 -13.43 -0.67 -4.61
CA LYS A 139 -14.85 -1.00 -4.85
C LYS A 139 -15.80 -0.04 -4.14
N ALA A 140 -15.53 0.29 -2.89
CA ALA A 140 -16.34 1.23 -2.12
C ALA A 140 -16.37 2.65 -2.74
N HIS A 141 -15.34 3.00 -3.51
CA HIS A 141 -15.22 4.29 -4.21
C HIS A 141 -15.55 4.24 -5.70
N GLY A 142 -16.13 3.13 -6.18
CA GLY A 142 -16.68 3.04 -7.53
C GLY A 142 -15.83 2.31 -8.56
N TRP A 143 -14.76 1.61 -8.15
CA TRP A 143 -14.02 0.72 -9.04
C TRP A 143 -14.92 -0.40 -9.56
N LYS A 144 -14.93 -0.61 -10.88
CA LYS A 144 -15.78 -1.62 -11.54
C LYS A 144 -14.99 -2.78 -12.16
N GLY A 145 -13.66 -2.64 -12.22
CA GLY A 145 -12.79 -3.67 -12.76
C GLY A 145 -12.56 -4.83 -11.80
N ASP A 146 -11.74 -5.76 -12.23
CA ASP A 146 -11.34 -6.93 -11.46
C ASP A 146 -10.36 -6.55 -10.33
N GLY A 147 -10.07 -7.55 -9.47
CA GLY A 147 -9.04 -7.46 -8.45
C GLY A 147 -7.63 -7.60 -9.04
N ILE A 148 -6.65 -7.71 -8.15
CA ILE A 148 -5.25 -7.91 -8.50
C ILE A 148 -5.05 -9.38 -8.88
N SER A 149 -4.39 -9.62 -10.02
CA SER A 149 -4.04 -10.97 -10.44
C SER A 149 -3.03 -11.60 -9.48
N ASP A 150 -3.25 -12.86 -9.17
CA ASP A 150 -2.32 -13.62 -8.34
C ASP A 150 -1.05 -13.99 -9.11
N THR A 151 0.08 -13.85 -8.44
CA THR A 151 1.36 -14.40 -8.90
C THR A 151 1.69 -15.66 -8.10
N PRO A 152 2.57 -16.55 -8.60
CA PRO A 152 2.99 -17.73 -7.84
C PRO A 152 3.56 -17.37 -6.46
N THR A 153 4.35 -16.30 -6.37
CA THR A 153 4.92 -15.81 -5.11
C THR A 153 3.83 -15.31 -4.16
N LYS A 154 2.82 -14.61 -4.69
CA LYS A 154 1.69 -14.15 -3.88
C LYS A 154 0.89 -15.34 -3.34
N GLN A 155 0.57 -16.33 -4.19
CA GLN A 155 -0.13 -17.55 -3.76
C GLN A 155 0.65 -18.28 -2.66
N PHE A 156 1.96 -18.45 -2.84
CA PHE A 156 2.83 -19.04 -1.81
C PHE A 156 2.77 -18.26 -0.48
N LEU A 157 2.85 -16.93 -0.54
CA LEU A 157 2.79 -16.09 0.66
C LEU A 157 1.39 -16.10 1.30
N ASP A 158 0.32 -16.21 0.53
CA ASP A 158 -1.04 -16.33 1.04
C ASP A 158 -1.20 -17.64 1.82
N ASP A 159 -0.84 -18.78 1.21
CA ASP A 159 -0.87 -20.11 1.83
C ASP A 159 -0.02 -20.14 3.12
N PHE A 160 1.21 -19.59 3.04
CA PHE A 160 2.11 -19.55 4.21
C PHE A 160 1.57 -18.68 5.34
N SER A 161 0.86 -17.62 4.99
CA SER A 161 0.30 -16.64 5.95
C SER A 161 -0.96 -17.15 6.65
N GLU A 162 -1.63 -18.20 6.17
CA GLU A 162 -2.80 -18.79 6.86
C GLU A 162 -2.44 -19.20 8.30
N GLY A 163 -1.27 -19.82 8.47
CA GLY A 163 -0.77 -20.20 9.80
C GLY A 163 0.07 -19.12 10.52
N ARG A 164 0.44 -18.05 9.81
CA ARG A 164 1.36 -17.00 10.27
C ARG A 164 0.94 -15.62 9.73
N PRO A 165 -0.14 -15.01 10.24
CA PRO A 165 -0.76 -13.81 9.65
C PRO A 165 0.15 -12.57 9.55
N GLY A 166 1.26 -12.54 10.31
CA GLY A 166 2.22 -11.43 10.29
C GLY A 166 3.32 -11.53 9.23
N THR A 167 3.38 -12.61 8.43
CA THR A 167 4.50 -12.90 7.51
C THR A 167 4.76 -11.77 6.51
N LYS A 168 3.74 -11.29 5.82
CA LYS A 168 3.89 -10.21 4.83
C LYS A 168 4.39 -8.91 5.47
N TYR A 169 3.90 -8.57 6.66
CA TYR A 169 4.39 -7.44 7.43
C TYR A 169 5.85 -7.61 7.87
N ALA A 170 6.24 -8.83 8.26
CA ALA A 170 7.63 -9.11 8.62
C ALA A 170 8.56 -8.91 7.42
N LEU A 171 8.20 -9.41 6.24
CA LEU A 171 8.97 -9.21 5.01
C LEU A 171 9.08 -7.72 4.65
N LYS A 172 7.98 -7.00 4.61
CA LYS A 172 7.98 -5.55 4.34
C LYS A 172 8.82 -4.77 5.36
N ASN A 173 8.69 -5.06 6.64
CA ASN A 173 9.49 -4.41 7.67
C ASN A 173 10.98 -4.76 7.56
N THR A 174 11.31 -5.97 7.11
CA THR A 174 12.70 -6.37 6.84
C THR A 174 13.26 -5.56 5.67
N ALA A 175 12.50 -5.37 4.59
CA ALA A 175 12.91 -4.50 3.48
C ALA A 175 13.19 -3.07 3.96
N ASP A 176 12.24 -2.46 4.69
CA ASP A 176 12.41 -1.11 5.25
C ASP A 176 13.65 -1.00 6.16
N TYR A 177 13.92 -2.02 6.96
CA TYR A 177 15.09 -2.04 7.84
C TYR A 177 16.40 -2.09 7.04
N LEU A 178 16.45 -2.96 6.04
CA LEU A 178 17.64 -3.11 5.19
C LEU A 178 17.91 -1.87 4.32
N GLU A 179 16.85 -1.24 3.77
CA GLU A 179 16.98 0.05 3.04
C GLU A 179 17.60 1.15 3.91
N ASN A 180 17.33 1.17 5.22
CA ASN A 180 17.90 2.17 6.14
C ASN A 180 19.32 1.87 6.57
N LEU A 181 19.88 0.69 6.24
CA LEU A 181 21.27 0.31 6.54
C LEU A 181 22.21 0.56 5.36
N SER A 182 21.66 0.77 4.16
CA SER A 182 22.39 1.00 2.93
C SER A 182 22.72 2.47 2.76
#